data_3d51f3fad63c55370cccacbaadbdefc3
#
_entry.id   3d51f3fad63c55370cccacbaadbdefc3
#
_cell.length_a   1.000
_cell.length_b   1.000
_cell.length_c   1.000
_cell.angle_alpha   90.00
_cell.angle_beta   90.00
_cell.angle_gamma   90.00
#
_symmetry.space_group_name_H-M   'P 1'
#
loop_
_entity.id
_entity.type
_entity.pdbx_description
1 polymer ?
#
loop_
_entity_poly.entity_id
_entity_poly.type
_entity_poly.pdbx_seq_one_letter_code
_entity_poly.pdbx_strand_id
1 'polypeptide(L)'
;MPDLHLIEHHPQRVLEAFRRGEFDQIEIIGQADEKEFFELCFQEKMLDALAKEMPTPRKKEEVPRWFVLAANLSLKLHLENAFHAFERVVRCGGLLSALPPEIASKHLDPQTRQILLECQGFNDKNTYQRSTPCDQDFLRKFVREVTAPQWTDWFNGPVQQVFQSHGFFDPAGVFIGDGSYLFVPDNEAYEGSVVMWFDEHNHPVDYEKLTGPERKKAHRERCYKLVSLLHLRGDSYVYAGLAVVPGNAHEDPVLYELVENFVRHVGRGVIKLLILDRGFIDGPNITRCKTEWGIDVLLPVKKNMDIWTDAWALSKQAPWQPWSPPVAPPKAPPSNRPEAIIRRELKRQKTLAANAAKEPPPPPKETLLRTELCPVKGCTSWTECRVPMNVLLLREHYADGHQDQWALMTTADFADPARPKEQYQLRATIEERHRILKCFYDLSDFHSRSLNVITAQVVFILLSYTLRQWQLWRLRQEEELAG
;
A
#
# COMPACT_ATOMS: atom_id res chain seq x y z
N MET A 1 -8.43 37.56 19.04
CA MET A 1 -6.96 37.62 19.16
C MET A 1 -6.41 36.76 18.04
N PRO A 2 -5.31 37.12 17.37
CA PRO A 2 -4.70 36.18 16.46
C PRO A 2 -4.23 34.97 17.24
N ASP A 3 -4.54 33.77 16.74
CA ASP A 3 -4.05 32.54 17.35
C ASP A 3 -2.53 32.50 17.24
N LEU A 4 -1.84 32.55 18.37
CA LEU A 4 -0.40 32.44 18.42
C LEU A 4 -0.04 30.95 18.47
N HIS A 5 0.52 30.44 17.38
CA HIS A 5 1.00 29.06 17.33
C HIS A 5 2.48 29.03 17.73
N LEU A 6 2.74 28.38 18.87
CA LEU A 6 4.07 28.16 19.40
C LEU A 6 4.57 26.79 18.95
N ILE A 7 5.74 26.74 18.29
CA ILE A 7 6.40 25.50 17.94
C ILE A 7 7.59 25.33 18.88
N GLU A 8 7.47 24.41 19.81
CA GLU A 8 8.54 24.07 20.76
C GLU A 8 9.09 22.67 20.44
N HIS A 9 10.37 22.59 20.15
CA HIS A 9 11.04 21.33 19.82
C HIS A 9 11.58 20.58 21.04
N HIS A 10 11.38 21.11 22.25
CA HIS A 10 11.90 20.50 23.47
C HIS A 10 10.77 19.81 24.26
N PRO A 11 10.59 18.47 24.12
CA PRO A 11 9.45 17.75 24.73
C PRO A 11 9.31 17.95 26.24
N GLN A 12 10.42 18.09 26.96
CA GLN A 12 10.38 18.32 28.40
C GLN A 12 9.81 19.68 28.77
N ARG A 13 10.16 20.75 28.05
CA ARG A 13 9.60 22.10 28.26
C ARG A 13 8.10 22.13 27.99
N VAL A 14 7.64 21.48 26.92
CA VAL A 14 6.21 21.37 26.59
C VAL A 14 5.47 20.66 27.72
N LEU A 15 6.01 19.55 28.21
CA LEU A 15 5.41 18.80 29.30
C LEU A 15 5.37 19.57 30.61
N GLU A 16 6.42 20.32 30.94
CA GLU A 16 6.49 21.17 32.13
C GLU A 16 5.49 22.34 32.05
N ALA A 17 5.37 23.00 30.88
CA ALA A 17 4.43 24.08 30.67
C ALA A 17 2.98 23.58 30.77
N PHE A 18 2.69 22.39 30.23
CA PHE A 18 1.39 21.73 30.39
C PHE A 18 1.09 21.42 31.86
N ARG A 19 2.04 20.87 32.60
CA ARG A 19 1.88 20.59 34.04
C ARG A 19 1.64 21.85 34.87
N ARG A 20 2.15 23.02 34.41
CA ARG A 20 1.88 24.30 35.04
C ARG A 20 0.54 24.93 34.65
N GLY A 21 -0.22 24.27 33.77
CA GLY A 21 -1.50 24.79 33.28
C GLY A 21 -1.36 25.97 32.30
N GLU A 22 -0.23 26.08 31.59
CA GLU A 22 -0.01 27.11 30.59
C GLU A 22 -0.74 26.82 29.29
N PHE A 23 -1.15 25.56 29.06
CA PHE A 23 -1.89 25.10 27.91
C PHE A 23 -3.06 24.22 28.31
N ASP A 24 -4.19 24.38 27.66
CA ASP A 24 -5.38 23.54 27.84
C ASP A 24 -5.31 22.26 27.00
N GLN A 25 -4.53 22.29 25.94
CA GLN A 25 -4.35 21.18 25.02
C GLN A 25 -2.91 21.10 24.48
N ILE A 26 -2.35 19.90 24.40
CA ILE A 26 -1.09 19.61 23.72
C ILE A 26 -1.36 18.66 22.56
N GLU A 27 -0.86 19.01 21.40
CA GLU A 27 -0.81 18.14 20.24
C GLU A 27 0.65 17.83 19.90
N ILE A 28 1.01 16.55 19.85
CA ILE A 28 2.36 16.10 19.49
C ILE A 28 2.33 15.64 18.03
N ILE A 29 3.02 16.39 17.17
CA ILE A 29 3.17 16.06 15.76
C ILE A 29 4.62 15.62 15.54
N GLY A 30 4.81 14.43 14.96
CA GLY A 30 6.14 13.89 14.65
C GLY A 30 6.77 14.66 13.48
N GLN A 31 7.76 15.51 13.75
CA GLN A 31 8.29 16.46 12.76
C GLN A 31 9.62 16.05 12.13
N ALA A 32 10.49 15.37 12.86
CA ALA A 32 11.86 15.12 12.41
C ALA A 32 11.90 14.31 11.10
N ASP A 33 11.12 13.25 11.03
CA ASP A 33 11.08 12.36 9.88
C ASP A 33 10.50 13.01 8.61
N GLU A 34 9.57 13.96 8.75
CA GLU A 34 8.95 14.64 7.61
C GLU A 34 9.92 15.65 6.97
N LYS A 35 10.67 16.39 7.79
CA LYS A 35 11.68 17.33 7.28
C LYS A 35 12.73 16.60 6.44
N GLU A 36 13.31 15.52 6.98
CA GLU A 36 14.30 14.70 6.26
C GLU A 36 13.72 14.09 4.97
N PHE A 37 12.46 13.68 5.02
CA PHE A 37 11.76 13.18 3.83
C PHE A 37 11.68 14.24 2.73
N PHE A 38 11.23 15.47 3.04
CA PHE A 38 11.13 16.53 2.05
C PHE A 38 12.50 17.04 1.58
N GLU A 39 13.49 17.14 2.48
CA GLU A 39 14.86 17.48 2.11
C GLU A 39 15.42 16.48 1.08
N LEU A 40 15.25 15.18 1.30
CA LEU A 40 15.63 14.14 0.35
C LEU A 40 14.86 14.29 -0.98
N CYS A 41 13.54 14.51 -0.92
CA CYS A 41 12.74 14.70 -2.13
C CYS A 41 13.17 15.93 -2.94
N PHE A 42 13.60 17.01 -2.30
CA PHE A 42 14.14 18.19 -2.99
C PHE A 42 15.54 17.93 -3.56
N GLN A 43 16.43 17.30 -2.79
CA GLN A 43 17.79 16.95 -3.25
C GLN A 43 17.77 16.07 -4.51
N GLU A 44 16.92 15.08 -4.52
CA GLU A 44 16.73 14.14 -5.64
C GLU A 44 15.82 14.69 -6.75
N LYS A 45 15.31 15.93 -6.62
CA LYS A 45 14.37 16.56 -7.56
C LYS A 45 13.09 15.73 -7.80
N MET A 46 12.72 14.92 -6.83
CA MET A 46 11.60 13.98 -6.91
C MET A 46 10.28 14.72 -7.06
N LEU A 47 10.05 15.78 -6.27
CA LEU A 47 8.79 16.54 -6.32
C LEU A 47 8.60 17.22 -7.67
N ASP A 48 9.63 17.80 -8.24
CA ASP A 48 9.57 18.44 -9.57
C ASP A 48 9.29 17.41 -10.67
N ALA A 49 9.98 16.26 -10.61
CA ALA A 49 9.80 15.20 -11.60
C ALA A 49 8.37 14.63 -11.57
N LEU A 50 7.83 14.34 -10.38
CA LEU A 50 6.46 13.85 -10.21
C LEU A 50 5.42 14.90 -10.59
N ALA A 51 5.64 16.17 -10.23
CA ALA A 51 4.70 17.25 -10.49
C ALA A 51 4.65 17.66 -11.96
N LYS A 52 5.69 17.39 -12.74
CA LYS A 52 5.79 17.80 -14.16
C LYS A 52 4.58 17.34 -14.97
N GLU A 53 4.18 16.10 -14.83
CA GLU A 53 3.05 15.47 -15.53
C GLU A 53 1.80 15.32 -14.65
N MET A 54 1.82 15.88 -13.42
CA MET A 54 0.67 15.81 -12.53
C MET A 54 -0.52 16.56 -13.15
N PRO A 55 -1.72 15.96 -13.18
CA PRO A 55 -2.89 16.62 -13.76
C PRO A 55 -3.25 17.89 -12.99
N THR A 56 -3.69 18.91 -13.70
CA THR A 56 -4.11 20.19 -13.12
C THR A 56 -5.41 20.66 -13.76
N PRO A 57 -6.39 21.12 -12.97
CA PRO A 57 -7.59 21.73 -13.49
C PRO A 57 -7.39 23.21 -13.84
N ARG A 58 -6.19 23.76 -13.57
CA ARG A 58 -5.90 25.19 -13.66
C ARG A 58 -5.22 25.55 -14.98
N LYS A 59 -5.72 26.60 -15.63
CA LYS A 59 -5.07 27.21 -16.81
C LYS A 59 -3.85 28.05 -16.42
N LYS A 60 -3.83 28.57 -15.20
CA LYS A 60 -2.77 29.40 -14.62
C LYS A 60 -2.29 28.75 -13.32
N GLU A 61 -1.02 28.51 -13.19
CA GLU A 61 -0.41 27.97 -11.97
C GLU A 61 -0.04 29.14 -11.03
N GLU A 62 -0.96 29.53 -10.16
CA GLU A 62 -0.66 30.48 -9.07
C GLU A 62 0.04 29.79 -7.89
N VAL A 63 -0.29 28.54 -7.65
CA VAL A 63 0.40 27.64 -6.70
C VAL A 63 1.08 26.55 -7.52
N PRO A 64 2.40 26.37 -7.42
CA PRO A 64 3.12 25.37 -8.19
C PRO A 64 2.62 23.95 -7.92
N ARG A 65 2.57 23.10 -8.94
CA ARG A 65 2.11 21.71 -8.82
C ARG A 65 2.95 20.90 -7.83
N TRP A 66 4.27 21.15 -7.78
CA TRP A 66 5.12 20.49 -6.81
C TRP A 66 4.71 20.78 -5.34
N PHE A 67 4.21 22.01 -5.07
CA PHE A 67 3.72 22.32 -3.73
C PHE A 67 2.36 21.65 -3.44
N VAL A 68 1.44 21.60 -4.43
CA VAL A 68 0.19 20.85 -4.29
C VAL A 68 0.48 19.38 -3.99
N LEU A 69 1.47 18.80 -4.68
CA LEU A 69 1.94 17.44 -4.43
C LEU A 69 2.49 17.32 -3.01
N ALA A 70 3.44 18.17 -2.62
CA ALA A 70 4.07 18.14 -1.30
C ALA A 70 3.04 18.32 -0.17
N ALA A 71 2.07 19.22 -0.33
CA ALA A 71 0.99 19.44 0.64
C ALA A 71 0.12 18.19 0.84
N ASN A 72 -0.24 17.49 -0.25
CA ASN A 72 -0.97 16.23 -0.15
C ASN A 72 -0.13 15.11 0.47
N LEU A 73 1.16 15.01 0.14
CA LEU A 73 2.07 14.05 0.77
C LEU A 73 2.23 14.33 2.27
N SER A 74 2.40 15.60 2.67
CA SER A 74 2.47 16.01 4.07
C SER A 74 1.24 15.57 4.86
N LEU A 75 0.03 15.81 4.33
CA LEU A 75 -1.21 15.30 4.94
C LEU A 75 -1.12 13.78 5.16
N LYS A 76 -0.69 13.00 4.16
CA LYS A 76 -0.65 11.54 4.26
C LYS A 76 0.46 11.04 5.20
N LEU A 77 1.58 11.73 5.30
CA LEU A 77 2.63 11.43 6.27
C LEU A 77 2.16 11.63 7.72
N HIS A 78 1.23 12.57 7.93
CA HIS A 78 0.59 12.81 9.22
C HIS A 78 -0.70 12.02 9.43
N LEU A 79 -1.01 11.08 8.54
CA LEU A 79 -2.20 10.20 8.60
C LEU A 79 -3.52 10.98 8.53
N GLU A 80 -3.51 12.13 7.85
CA GLU A 80 -4.67 13.01 7.71
C GLU A 80 -5.27 12.89 6.31
N ASN A 81 -6.58 12.64 6.26
CA ASN A 81 -7.34 12.59 5.01
C ASN A 81 -8.20 13.84 4.78
N ALA A 82 -8.45 14.59 5.83
CA ALA A 82 -9.27 15.79 5.79
C ALA A 82 -8.46 17.03 5.41
N PHE A 83 -8.88 17.76 4.39
CA PHE A 83 -8.19 19.00 3.98
C PHE A 83 -8.20 20.09 5.04
N HIS A 84 -9.18 20.10 5.96
CA HIS A 84 -9.18 21.09 7.04
C HIS A 84 -8.01 20.92 8.02
N ALA A 85 -7.38 19.75 8.07
CA ALA A 85 -6.19 19.52 8.85
C ALA A 85 -4.91 20.15 8.22
N PHE A 86 -4.99 20.60 6.97
CA PHE A 86 -3.82 21.09 6.21
C PHE A 86 -3.06 22.21 6.93
N GLU A 87 -3.79 23.22 7.43
CA GLU A 87 -3.14 24.35 8.11
C GLU A 87 -2.35 23.87 9.35
N ARG A 88 -2.94 23.01 10.14
CA ARG A 88 -2.33 22.43 11.33
C ARG A 88 -1.09 21.61 10.98
N VAL A 89 -1.23 20.67 10.04
CA VAL A 89 -0.17 19.77 9.60
C VAL A 89 1.01 20.56 9.04
N VAL A 90 0.76 21.51 8.14
CA VAL A 90 1.82 22.26 7.47
C VAL A 90 2.53 23.21 8.43
N ARG A 91 1.81 23.88 9.36
CA ARG A 91 2.44 24.75 10.35
C ARG A 91 3.39 24.02 11.28
N CYS A 92 3.03 22.82 11.69
CA CYS A 92 3.79 22.03 12.65
C CYS A 92 4.76 21.07 11.98
N GLY A 93 4.59 20.82 10.68
CA GLY A 93 5.32 19.81 9.95
C GLY A 93 6.69 20.21 9.44
N GLY A 94 7.45 19.19 9.03
CA GLY A 94 8.76 19.33 8.43
C GLY A 94 8.73 19.98 7.04
N LEU A 95 7.56 19.95 6.34
CA LEU A 95 7.43 20.55 5.02
C LEU A 95 7.85 22.03 5.00
N LEU A 96 7.28 22.86 5.89
CA LEU A 96 7.68 24.29 5.95
C LEU A 96 9.15 24.48 6.28
N SER A 97 9.75 23.53 7.03
CA SER A 97 11.16 23.56 7.37
C SER A 97 12.09 23.27 6.20
N ALA A 98 11.59 22.56 5.19
CA ALA A 98 12.31 22.19 3.98
C ALA A 98 12.05 23.16 2.81
N LEU A 99 11.06 24.09 2.94
CA LEU A 99 10.76 25.08 1.89
C LEU A 99 11.83 26.16 1.79
N PRO A 100 12.02 26.74 0.58
CA PRO A 100 12.88 27.89 0.40
C PRO A 100 12.44 29.10 1.29
N PRO A 101 13.39 29.90 1.80
CA PRO A 101 13.09 31.03 2.70
C PRO A 101 12.12 32.07 2.12
N GLU A 102 12.05 32.17 0.79
CA GLU A 102 11.14 33.08 0.07
C GLU A 102 9.68 32.66 0.22
N ILE A 103 9.42 31.39 0.46
CA ILE A 103 8.06 30.82 0.61
C ILE A 103 7.70 30.73 2.09
N ALA A 104 8.62 30.26 2.92
CA ALA A 104 8.45 30.15 4.36
C ALA A 104 9.76 30.49 5.08
N SER A 105 9.70 31.40 6.02
CA SER A 105 10.84 31.80 6.85
C SER A 105 10.59 31.46 8.30
N LYS A 106 11.66 31.08 8.99
CA LYS A 106 11.68 30.83 10.42
C LYS A 106 12.45 31.95 11.10
N HIS A 107 11.81 32.59 12.06
CA HIS A 107 12.46 33.61 12.91
C HIS A 107 12.51 33.11 14.33
N LEU A 108 13.66 33.25 14.96
CA LEU A 108 13.78 33.08 16.39
C LEU A 108 13.37 34.42 17.06
N ASP A 109 12.26 34.41 17.79
CA ASP A 109 11.87 35.55 18.59
C ASP A 109 12.92 35.77 19.70
N PRO A 110 13.60 36.91 19.71
CA PRO A 110 14.67 37.17 20.69
C PRO A 110 14.18 37.28 22.14
N GLN A 111 12.91 37.58 22.36
CA GLN A 111 12.32 37.73 23.70
C GLN A 111 11.80 36.38 24.23
N THR A 112 11.04 35.65 23.43
CA THR A 112 10.43 34.38 23.85
C THR A 112 11.30 33.17 23.55
N ARG A 113 12.35 33.32 22.72
CA ARG A 113 13.17 32.23 22.16
C ARG A 113 12.35 31.16 21.42
N GLN A 114 11.23 31.55 20.87
CA GLN A 114 10.34 30.67 20.10
C GLN A 114 10.61 30.84 18.62
N ILE A 115 10.42 29.76 17.86
CA ILE A 115 10.52 29.81 16.42
C ILE A 115 9.16 30.24 15.88
N LEU A 116 9.12 31.42 15.28
CA LEU A 116 7.96 31.91 14.54
C LEU A 116 8.08 31.49 13.09
N LEU A 117 7.01 30.97 12.51
CA LEU A 117 6.90 30.63 11.10
C LEU A 117 6.09 31.70 10.40
N GLU A 118 6.67 32.32 9.39
CA GLU A 118 6.00 33.24 8.48
C GLU A 118 5.92 32.62 7.09
N CYS A 119 4.70 32.57 6.51
CA CYS A 119 4.46 32.13 5.15
C CYS A 119 3.99 33.29 4.30
N GLN A 120 4.73 33.60 3.24
CA GLN A 120 4.34 34.67 2.30
C GLN A 120 3.31 34.17 1.27
N GLY A 121 3.26 32.86 0.99
CA GLY A 121 2.43 32.27 -0.03
C GLY A 121 3.00 32.43 -1.44
N PHE A 122 2.24 32.01 -2.43
CA PHE A 122 2.68 31.96 -3.84
C PHE A 122 2.11 33.08 -4.70
N ASN A 123 1.28 33.99 -4.17
CA ASN A 123 0.74 35.08 -4.96
C ASN A 123 0.85 36.44 -4.22
N ASP A 124 1.12 37.49 -5.00
CA ASP A 124 1.34 38.85 -4.52
C ASP A 124 0.06 39.57 -4.02
N LYS A 125 -1.10 38.92 -4.15
CA LYS A 125 -2.40 39.50 -3.76
C LYS A 125 -2.70 39.39 -2.25
N ASN A 126 -1.82 38.74 -1.51
CA ASN A 126 -2.02 38.51 -0.09
C ASN A 126 -1.36 39.59 0.73
N THR A 127 -2.17 40.50 1.24
CA THR A 127 -1.78 41.60 2.12
C THR A 127 -1.86 41.25 3.60
N TYR A 128 -2.17 40.01 3.95
CA TYR A 128 -2.25 39.55 5.34
C TYR A 128 -1.32 38.35 5.58
N GLN A 129 -0.84 38.23 6.79
CA GLN A 129 -0.03 37.08 7.21
C GLN A 129 -0.82 35.79 7.01
N ARG A 130 -0.26 34.88 6.26
CA ARG A 130 -0.77 33.53 6.11
C ARG A 130 0.01 32.56 6.96
N SER A 131 -0.71 31.69 7.57
CA SER A 131 -0.10 30.60 8.32
C SER A 131 0.32 29.42 7.44
N THR A 132 -0.07 29.42 6.16
CA THR A 132 0.28 28.39 5.18
C THR A 132 0.50 29.03 3.80
N PRO A 133 1.33 28.41 2.92
CA PRO A 133 1.58 28.94 1.57
C PRO A 133 0.37 29.00 0.66
N CYS A 134 -0.66 28.18 0.89
CA CYS A 134 -1.94 28.27 0.21
C CYS A 134 -3.09 27.87 1.12
N ASP A 135 -4.31 28.23 0.73
CA ASP A 135 -5.54 27.92 1.46
C ASP A 135 -5.91 26.42 1.31
N GLN A 136 -6.43 25.81 2.38
CA GLN A 136 -6.95 24.44 2.36
C GLN A 136 -8.06 24.23 1.33
N ASP A 137 -8.92 25.25 1.12
CA ASP A 137 -9.99 25.22 0.13
C ASP A 137 -9.46 25.18 -1.30
N PHE A 138 -8.30 25.81 -1.55
CA PHE A 138 -7.61 25.70 -2.84
C PHE A 138 -7.22 24.25 -3.10
N LEU A 139 -6.58 23.57 -2.14
CA LEU A 139 -6.17 22.17 -2.29
C LEU A 139 -7.38 21.26 -2.49
N ARG A 140 -8.43 21.44 -1.70
CA ARG A 140 -9.67 20.66 -1.81
C ARG A 140 -10.32 20.82 -3.20
N LYS A 141 -10.42 22.05 -3.71
CA LYS A 141 -10.98 22.33 -5.04
C LYS A 141 -10.08 21.75 -6.14
N PHE A 142 -8.76 21.93 -6.03
CA PHE A 142 -7.81 21.37 -6.98
C PHE A 142 -7.98 19.87 -7.13
N VAL A 143 -7.96 19.13 -6.02
CA VAL A 143 -8.09 17.67 -6.02
C VAL A 143 -9.46 17.22 -6.54
N ARG A 144 -10.53 17.92 -6.20
CA ARG A 144 -11.89 17.59 -6.63
C ARG A 144 -12.13 17.81 -8.14
N GLU A 145 -11.52 18.82 -8.71
CA GLU A 145 -11.71 19.21 -10.12
C GLU A 145 -10.91 18.30 -11.09
N VAL A 146 -9.85 17.65 -10.65
CA VAL A 146 -9.15 16.60 -11.42
C VAL A 146 -9.96 15.31 -11.35
N THR A 147 -10.20 14.67 -12.50
CA THR A 147 -11.04 13.47 -12.57
C THR A 147 -10.31 12.22 -12.04
N ALA A 148 -11.09 11.23 -11.57
CA ALA A 148 -10.55 9.95 -11.09
C ALA A 148 -9.65 9.25 -12.13
N PRO A 149 -10.03 9.14 -13.42
CA PRO A 149 -9.14 8.60 -14.45
C PRO A 149 -7.82 9.38 -14.59
N GLN A 150 -7.85 10.73 -14.56
CA GLN A 150 -6.63 11.52 -14.66
C GLN A 150 -5.65 11.24 -13.49
N TRP A 151 -6.16 11.05 -12.27
CA TRP A 151 -5.33 10.65 -11.13
C TRP A 151 -4.73 9.26 -11.31
N THR A 152 -5.54 8.31 -11.77
CA THR A 152 -5.11 6.94 -12.03
C THR A 152 -4.08 6.87 -13.15
N ASP A 153 -4.32 7.56 -14.26
CA ASP A 153 -3.41 7.60 -15.42
C ASP A 153 -2.07 8.23 -15.05
N TRP A 154 -2.08 9.31 -14.27
CA TRP A 154 -0.86 9.94 -13.78
C TRP A 154 -0.05 8.98 -12.90
N PHE A 155 -0.70 8.28 -11.96
CA PHE A 155 -0.01 7.34 -11.09
C PHE A 155 0.55 6.13 -11.87
N ASN A 156 -0.25 5.55 -12.77
CA ASN A 156 0.10 4.33 -13.51
C ASN A 156 1.07 4.58 -14.68
N GLY A 157 1.26 5.82 -15.10
CA GLY A 157 2.15 6.18 -16.20
C GLY A 157 3.32 7.06 -15.73
N PRO A 158 3.17 8.38 -15.72
CA PRO A 158 4.25 9.33 -15.40
C PRO A 158 4.96 9.05 -14.08
N VAL A 159 4.22 8.73 -13.00
CA VAL A 159 4.82 8.39 -11.69
C VAL A 159 5.72 7.17 -11.81
N GLN A 160 5.29 6.12 -12.52
CA GLN A 160 6.08 4.90 -12.68
C GLN A 160 7.35 5.13 -13.52
N GLN A 161 7.30 6.04 -14.50
CA GLN A 161 8.50 6.47 -15.25
C GLN A 161 9.51 7.20 -14.36
N VAL A 162 9.03 8.08 -13.47
CA VAL A 162 9.88 8.73 -12.48
C VAL A 162 10.49 7.69 -11.54
N PHE A 163 9.72 6.73 -11.05
CA PHE A 163 10.22 5.65 -10.20
C PHE A 163 11.29 4.82 -10.92
N GLN A 164 11.09 4.48 -12.19
CA GLN A 164 12.09 3.79 -12.99
C GLN A 164 13.40 4.60 -13.09
N SER A 165 13.30 5.89 -13.39
CA SER A 165 14.49 6.75 -13.55
C SER A 165 15.27 6.95 -12.25
N HIS A 166 14.63 6.82 -11.08
CA HIS A 166 15.25 6.88 -9.76
C HIS A 166 15.58 5.50 -9.17
N GLY A 167 15.49 4.45 -9.99
CA GLY A 167 15.91 3.10 -9.60
C GLY A 167 15.06 2.44 -8.52
N PHE A 168 13.76 2.68 -8.49
CA PHE A 168 12.84 2.05 -7.53
C PHE A 168 12.64 0.55 -7.79
N PHE A 169 12.82 0.08 -9.02
CA PHE A 169 12.57 -1.30 -9.39
C PHE A 169 13.83 -2.15 -9.32
N ASP A 170 13.72 -3.24 -8.57
CA ASP A 170 14.78 -4.23 -8.38
C ASP A 170 14.95 -5.12 -9.63
N PRO A 171 16.19 -5.46 -10.01
CA PRO A 171 16.45 -6.38 -11.13
C PRO A 171 15.85 -7.78 -10.96
N ALA A 172 15.51 -8.22 -9.73
CA ALA A 172 14.80 -9.48 -9.51
C ALA A 172 13.41 -9.48 -10.14
N GLY A 173 12.77 -8.31 -10.24
CA GLY A 173 11.55 -8.10 -11.00
C GLY A 173 10.33 -8.87 -10.47
N VAL A 174 10.20 -9.04 -9.15
CA VAL A 174 9.06 -9.74 -8.52
C VAL A 174 7.94 -8.75 -8.23
N PHE A 175 6.77 -9.03 -8.79
CA PHE A 175 5.56 -8.23 -8.60
C PHE A 175 4.41 -9.10 -8.10
N ILE A 176 3.52 -8.49 -7.32
CA ILE A 176 2.31 -9.15 -6.79
C ILE A 176 1.10 -8.32 -7.17
N GLY A 177 0.08 -8.97 -7.73
CA GLY A 177 -1.22 -8.36 -7.99
C GLY A 177 -2.27 -8.83 -7.00
N ASP A 178 -3.09 -7.90 -6.47
CA ASP A 178 -4.17 -8.25 -5.56
C ASP A 178 -5.29 -7.19 -5.57
N GLY A 179 -6.49 -7.61 -5.13
CA GLY A 179 -7.64 -6.76 -4.92
C GLY A 179 -7.99 -6.63 -3.44
N SER A 180 -8.43 -5.44 -3.02
CA SER A 180 -8.83 -5.21 -1.63
C SER A 180 -10.06 -4.32 -1.54
N TYR A 181 -11.08 -4.73 -0.76
CA TYR A 181 -12.28 -3.93 -0.56
C TYR A 181 -12.03 -2.71 0.32
N LEU A 182 -12.57 -1.58 -0.09
CA LEU A 182 -12.58 -0.32 0.65
C LEU A 182 -14.03 -0.04 1.06
N PHE A 183 -14.34 -0.32 2.33
CA PHE A 183 -15.68 -0.13 2.86
C PHE A 183 -15.94 1.35 3.14
N VAL A 184 -17.16 1.79 2.88
CA VAL A 184 -17.64 3.14 3.15
C VAL A 184 -19.01 3.08 3.85
N PRO A 185 -19.42 4.14 4.57
CA PRO A 185 -20.76 4.19 5.14
C PRO A 185 -21.85 3.92 4.09
N ASP A 186 -22.95 3.26 4.48
CA ASP A 186 -24.05 2.98 3.56
C ASP A 186 -24.82 4.26 3.22
N ASN A 187 -24.28 4.99 2.26
CA ASN A 187 -24.82 6.23 1.74
C ASN A 187 -24.65 6.27 0.22
N GLU A 188 -25.75 6.39 -0.51
CA GLU A 188 -25.78 6.40 -1.98
C GLU A 188 -25.04 7.57 -2.61
N ALA A 189 -24.76 8.63 -1.85
CA ALA A 189 -23.96 9.76 -2.32
C ALA A 189 -22.47 9.45 -2.54
N TYR A 190 -21.97 8.26 -2.13
CA TYR A 190 -20.63 7.79 -2.50
C TYR A 190 -20.62 7.39 -3.97
N GLU A 191 -20.13 8.28 -4.83
CA GLU A 191 -20.11 8.15 -6.29
C GLU A 191 -19.40 6.88 -6.75
N GLY A 192 -20.08 6.02 -7.52
CA GLY A 192 -19.51 4.79 -8.09
C GLY A 192 -19.35 3.63 -7.08
N SER A 193 -19.74 3.79 -5.83
CA SER A 193 -19.77 2.68 -4.87
C SER A 193 -20.97 1.76 -5.11
N VAL A 194 -20.85 0.50 -4.68
CA VAL A 194 -21.93 -0.48 -4.75
C VAL A 194 -22.10 -1.18 -3.41
N VAL A 195 -23.31 -1.72 -3.19
CA VAL A 195 -23.60 -2.51 -2.01
C VAL A 195 -23.49 -3.98 -2.33
N MET A 196 -22.78 -4.72 -1.49
CA MET A 196 -22.54 -6.17 -1.64
C MET A 196 -22.77 -6.89 -0.30
N TRP A 197 -22.95 -8.20 -0.38
CA TRP A 197 -23.01 -9.07 0.79
C TRP A 197 -21.65 -9.73 1.04
N PHE A 198 -21.28 -9.83 2.31
CA PHE A 198 -20.03 -10.39 2.78
C PHE A 198 -20.30 -11.43 3.88
N ASP A 199 -19.43 -12.43 3.99
CA ASP A 199 -19.40 -13.36 5.12
C ASP A 199 -18.73 -12.73 6.37
N GLU A 200 -18.63 -13.48 7.44
CA GLU A 200 -17.97 -13.06 8.69
C GLU A 200 -16.46 -12.74 8.55
N HIS A 201 -15.86 -13.12 7.41
CA HIS A 201 -14.44 -12.90 7.08
C HIS A 201 -14.24 -11.81 6.03
N ASN A 202 -15.30 -11.06 5.69
CA ASN A 202 -15.31 -10.06 4.62
C ASN A 202 -15.03 -10.61 3.21
N HIS A 203 -15.37 -11.88 2.94
CA HIS A 203 -15.39 -12.39 1.58
C HIS A 203 -16.75 -12.12 0.94
N PRO A 204 -16.79 -11.68 -0.33
CA PRO A 204 -18.05 -11.43 -1.02
C PRO A 204 -18.82 -12.74 -1.23
N VAL A 205 -20.12 -12.70 -0.96
CA VAL A 205 -21.00 -13.86 -1.05
C VAL A 205 -22.26 -13.55 -1.86
N ASP A 206 -22.76 -14.57 -2.54
CA ASP A 206 -24.09 -14.53 -3.15
C ASP A 206 -25.14 -14.90 -2.08
N TYR A 207 -25.82 -13.89 -1.55
CA TYR A 207 -26.77 -14.05 -0.43
C TYR A 207 -27.85 -15.09 -0.73
N GLU A 208 -28.28 -15.22 -1.99
CA GLU A 208 -29.35 -16.16 -2.36
C GLU A 208 -28.89 -17.63 -2.24
N LYS A 209 -27.60 -17.88 -2.38
CA LYS A 209 -27.00 -19.22 -2.28
C LYS A 209 -26.63 -19.64 -0.86
N LEU A 210 -26.71 -18.72 0.11
CA LEU A 210 -26.34 -19.01 1.49
C LEU A 210 -27.39 -19.87 2.21
N THR A 211 -26.93 -20.76 3.06
CA THR A 211 -27.77 -21.52 4.00
C THR A 211 -28.32 -20.63 5.12
N GLY A 212 -29.34 -21.10 5.85
CA GLY A 212 -29.93 -20.33 6.94
C GLY A 212 -28.95 -19.86 8.04
N PRO A 213 -28.00 -20.69 8.50
CA PRO A 213 -26.95 -20.27 9.44
C PRO A 213 -25.98 -19.25 8.85
N GLU A 214 -25.57 -19.41 7.56
CA GLU A 214 -24.64 -18.51 6.89
C GLU A 214 -25.28 -17.14 6.66
N ARG A 215 -26.57 -17.08 6.28
CA ARG A 215 -27.31 -15.82 6.13
C ARG A 215 -27.35 -14.98 7.42
N LYS A 216 -27.35 -15.63 8.60
CA LYS A 216 -27.33 -14.92 9.89
C LYS A 216 -25.98 -14.26 10.18
N LYS A 217 -24.89 -14.75 9.58
CA LYS A 217 -23.54 -14.22 9.73
C LYS A 217 -23.17 -13.25 8.61
N ALA A 218 -23.87 -13.32 7.47
CA ALA A 218 -23.64 -12.41 6.36
C ALA A 218 -24.08 -11.00 6.72
N HIS A 219 -23.28 -10.03 6.28
CA HIS A 219 -23.53 -8.61 6.46
C HIS A 219 -23.46 -7.87 5.13
N ARG A 220 -24.13 -6.72 5.06
CA ARG A 220 -24.23 -5.90 3.86
C ARG A 220 -23.34 -4.68 4.02
N GLU A 221 -22.45 -4.43 3.06
CA GLU A 221 -21.55 -3.30 3.07
C GLU A 221 -21.53 -2.58 1.74
N ARG A 222 -21.37 -1.25 1.80
CA ARG A 222 -21.10 -0.44 0.62
C ARG A 222 -19.59 -0.31 0.42
N CYS A 223 -19.12 -0.51 -0.81
CA CYS A 223 -17.69 -0.60 -1.04
C CYS A 223 -17.25 -0.19 -2.45
N TYR A 224 -15.98 0.16 -2.52
CA TYR A 224 -15.14 0.12 -3.71
C TYR A 224 -14.18 -1.09 -3.62
N LYS A 225 -13.47 -1.34 -4.69
CA LYS A 225 -12.35 -2.25 -4.72
C LYS A 225 -11.10 -1.52 -5.21
N LEU A 226 -10.02 -1.62 -4.46
CA LEU A 226 -8.67 -1.25 -4.88
C LEU A 226 -8.02 -2.46 -5.53
N VAL A 227 -7.72 -2.39 -6.82
CA VAL A 227 -6.84 -3.35 -7.49
C VAL A 227 -5.46 -2.72 -7.57
N SER A 228 -4.42 -3.43 -7.16
CA SER A 228 -3.07 -2.88 -7.09
C SER A 228 -1.99 -3.85 -7.55
N LEU A 229 -0.92 -3.28 -8.08
CA LEU A 229 0.31 -3.97 -8.45
C LEU A 229 1.43 -3.50 -7.53
N LEU A 230 2.03 -4.43 -6.79
CA LEU A 230 3.08 -4.18 -5.80
C LEU A 230 4.39 -4.81 -6.25
N HIS A 231 5.46 -4.05 -6.32
CA HIS A 231 6.82 -4.54 -6.53
C HIS A 231 7.53 -4.78 -5.19
N LEU A 232 8.23 -5.92 -5.10
CA LEU A 232 9.06 -6.29 -3.96
C LEU A 232 10.53 -5.93 -4.25
N ARG A 233 11.13 -5.12 -3.38
CA ARG A 233 12.54 -4.75 -3.42
C ARG A 233 13.20 -5.06 -2.08
N GLY A 234 13.66 -6.30 -1.89
CA GLY A 234 14.10 -6.75 -0.57
C GLY A 234 12.99 -6.52 0.47
N ASP A 235 13.29 -5.75 1.51
CA ASP A 235 12.34 -5.36 2.57
C ASP A 235 11.59 -4.05 2.27
N SER A 236 11.68 -3.53 1.06
CA SER A 236 10.98 -2.32 0.62
C SER A 236 9.91 -2.65 -0.41
N TYR A 237 8.89 -1.81 -0.48
CA TYR A 237 7.68 -2.07 -1.25
C TYR A 237 7.31 -0.87 -2.10
N VAL A 238 7.09 -1.09 -3.39
CA VAL A 238 6.77 -0.04 -4.36
C VAL A 238 5.43 -0.35 -5.02
N TYR A 239 4.44 0.51 -4.84
CA TYR A 239 3.20 0.41 -5.61
C TYR A 239 3.44 0.83 -7.05
N ALA A 240 3.31 -0.12 -7.97
CA ALA A 240 3.60 0.03 -9.39
C ALA A 240 2.35 0.27 -10.25
N GLY A 241 1.17 0.13 -9.66
CA GLY A 241 -0.10 0.39 -10.31
C GLY A 241 -1.26 0.33 -9.34
N LEU A 242 -2.32 1.07 -9.62
CA LEU A 242 -3.57 1.05 -8.87
C LEU A 242 -4.78 1.36 -9.75
N ALA A 243 -5.93 0.83 -9.36
CA ALA A 243 -7.24 1.26 -9.84
C ALA A 243 -8.27 1.19 -8.71
N VAL A 244 -9.12 2.20 -8.60
CA VAL A 244 -10.28 2.21 -7.71
C VAL A 244 -11.52 1.99 -8.56
N VAL A 245 -12.17 0.85 -8.34
CA VAL A 245 -13.33 0.42 -9.12
C VAL A 245 -14.53 0.12 -8.21
N PRO A 246 -15.77 0.04 -8.74
CA PRO A 246 -16.91 -0.44 -7.96
C PRO A 246 -16.62 -1.81 -7.33
N GLY A 247 -17.11 -2.06 -6.10
CA GLY A 247 -16.81 -3.28 -5.36
C GLY A 247 -17.15 -4.58 -6.11
N ASN A 248 -18.17 -4.56 -6.98
CA ASN A 248 -18.60 -5.71 -7.79
C ASN A 248 -17.85 -5.86 -9.12
N ALA A 249 -16.90 -4.99 -9.44
CA ALA A 249 -16.10 -5.12 -10.65
C ALA A 249 -15.24 -6.40 -10.60
N HIS A 250 -15.10 -7.06 -11.74
CA HIS A 250 -14.12 -8.14 -11.90
C HIS A 250 -12.72 -7.55 -11.86
N GLU A 251 -11.86 -8.11 -11.00
CA GLU A 251 -10.52 -7.58 -10.73
C GLU A 251 -9.45 -8.04 -11.73
N ASP A 252 -9.66 -9.22 -12.33
CA ASP A 252 -8.72 -9.81 -13.28
C ASP A 252 -8.46 -8.92 -14.51
N PRO A 253 -9.46 -8.44 -15.29
CA PRO A 253 -9.16 -7.55 -16.42
C PRO A 253 -8.51 -6.25 -15.98
N VAL A 254 -8.90 -5.70 -14.83
CA VAL A 254 -8.31 -4.47 -14.28
C VAL A 254 -6.83 -4.66 -13.96
N LEU A 255 -6.47 -5.77 -13.32
CA LEU A 255 -5.06 -6.05 -13.00
C LEU A 255 -4.20 -6.21 -14.25
N TYR A 256 -4.67 -6.96 -15.25
CA TYR A 256 -3.90 -7.14 -16.48
C TYR A 256 -3.77 -5.85 -17.29
N GLU A 257 -4.75 -4.93 -17.19
CA GLU A 257 -4.62 -3.58 -17.72
C GLU A 257 -3.54 -2.79 -16.98
N LEU A 258 -3.44 -2.90 -15.64
CA LEU A 258 -2.34 -2.29 -14.87
C LEU A 258 -0.97 -2.83 -15.31
N VAL A 259 -0.85 -4.13 -15.53
CA VAL A 259 0.39 -4.76 -16.04
C VAL A 259 0.73 -4.22 -17.43
N GLU A 260 -0.24 -4.15 -18.34
CA GLU A 260 -0.05 -3.60 -19.68
C GLU A 260 0.40 -2.13 -19.63
N ASN A 261 -0.27 -1.31 -18.81
CA ASN A 261 0.09 0.10 -18.62
C ASN A 261 1.51 0.23 -18.07
N PHE A 262 1.88 -0.59 -17.08
CA PHE A 262 3.24 -0.59 -16.54
C PHE A 262 4.27 -0.95 -17.63
N VAL A 263 4.05 -2.01 -18.39
CA VAL A 263 4.95 -2.40 -19.49
C VAL A 263 5.05 -1.32 -20.56
N ARG A 264 3.96 -0.61 -20.86
CA ARG A 264 3.92 0.48 -21.83
C ARG A 264 4.75 1.69 -21.40
N HIS A 265 4.70 2.06 -20.11
CA HIS A 265 5.34 3.27 -19.60
C HIS A 265 6.75 3.04 -19.07
N VAL A 266 7.01 1.89 -18.47
CA VAL A 266 8.29 1.56 -17.83
C VAL A 266 9.17 0.68 -18.72
N GLY A 267 8.55 -0.18 -19.53
CA GLY A 267 9.25 -1.05 -20.47
C GLY A 267 9.17 -2.55 -20.10
N ARG A 268 9.55 -3.36 -21.08
CA ARG A 268 9.64 -4.83 -20.91
C ARG A 268 10.85 -5.20 -20.06
N GLY A 269 10.78 -6.36 -19.40
CA GLY A 269 11.90 -6.95 -18.63
C GLY A 269 12.06 -6.41 -17.20
N VAL A 270 11.27 -5.41 -16.80
CA VAL A 270 11.20 -4.93 -15.40
C VAL A 270 10.36 -5.90 -14.56
N ILE A 271 9.16 -6.26 -15.00
CA ILE A 271 8.41 -7.37 -14.41
C ILE A 271 8.98 -8.66 -14.99
N LYS A 272 9.50 -9.54 -14.13
CA LYS A 272 9.98 -10.87 -14.52
C LYS A 272 9.06 -11.96 -13.99
N LEU A 273 8.53 -11.78 -12.78
CA LEU A 273 7.60 -12.71 -12.15
C LEU A 273 6.42 -11.93 -11.58
N LEU A 274 5.22 -12.33 -11.99
CA LEU A 274 3.94 -11.83 -11.48
C LEU A 274 3.28 -12.92 -10.63
N ILE A 275 3.10 -12.65 -9.34
CA ILE A 275 2.47 -13.56 -8.38
C ILE A 275 1.02 -13.13 -8.16
N LEU A 276 0.10 -14.04 -8.37
CA LEU A 276 -1.35 -13.76 -8.34
C LEU A 276 -2.12 -14.75 -7.47
N ASP A 277 -3.32 -14.36 -7.06
CA ASP A 277 -4.28 -15.27 -6.43
C ASP A 277 -5.14 -16.01 -7.48
N ARG A 278 -5.93 -16.96 -7.01
CA ARG A 278 -6.91 -17.74 -7.78
C ARG A 278 -7.97 -16.90 -8.50
N GLY A 279 -8.21 -15.68 -8.04
CA GLY A 279 -9.13 -14.72 -8.67
C GLY A 279 -8.68 -14.28 -10.06
N PHE A 280 -7.38 -14.35 -10.33
CA PHE A 280 -6.75 -13.84 -11.56
C PHE A 280 -6.39 -14.93 -12.58
N ILE A 281 -7.07 -16.09 -12.52
CA ILE A 281 -6.87 -17.17 -13.51
C ILE A 281 -7.54 -16.78 -14.83
N ASP A 282 -6.73 -16.33 -15.79
CA ASP A 282 -7.12 -15.91 -17.13
C ASP A 282 -6.10 -16.42 -18.16
N GLY A 283 -6.42 -17.49 -18.86
CA GLY A 283 -5.52 -18.14 -19.80
C GLY A 283 -5.00 -17.24 -20.92
N PRO A 284 -5.86 -16.48 -21.61
CA PRO A 284 -5.48 -15.49 -22.61
C PRO A 284 -4.47 -14.45 -22.08
N ASN A 285 -4.75 -13.85 -20.95
CA ASN A 285 -3.87 -12.83 -20.37
C ASN A 285 -2.56 -13.42 -19.85
N ILE A 286 -2.55 -14.61 -19.25
CA ILE A 286 -1.34 -15.33 -18.87
C ILE A 286 -0.49 -15.67 -20.10
N THR A 287 -1.14 -16.12 -21.19
CA THR A 287 -0.44 -16.33 -22.47
C THR A 287 0.22 -15.05 -22.95
N ARG A 288 -0.48 -13.93 -22.91
CA ARG A 288 -0.01 -12.62 -23.30
C ARG A 288 1.18 -12.14 -22.43
N CYS A 289 1.08 -12.30 -21.11
CA CYS A 289 2.19 -12.02 -20.19
C CYS A 289 3.48 -12.70 -20.65
N LYS A 290 3.41 -14.02 -20.93
CA LYS A 290 4.59 -14.79 -21.31
C LYS A 290 5.08 -14.47 -22.71
N THR A 291 4.20 -14.46 -23.71
CA THR A 291 4.59 -14.38 -25.12
C THR A 291 4.90 -12.97 -25.60
N GLU A 292 4.13 -11.98 -25.13
CA GLU A 292 4.30 -10.60 -25.59
C GLU A 292 5.27 -9.81 -24.69
N TRP A 293 5.20 -10.02 -23.37
CA TRP A 293 5.94 -9.20 -22.43
C TRP A 293 7.11 -9.90 -21.77
N GLY A 294 7.23 -11.24 -21.89
CA GLY A 294 8.28 -12.03 -21.27
C GLY A 294 8.13 -12.16 -19.75
N ILE A 295 6.90 -11.98 -19.25
CA ILE A 295 6.56 -12.04 -17.83
C ILE A 295 6.15 -13.46 -17.46
N ASP A 296 6.81 -14.04 -16.48
CA ASP A 296 6.35 -15.30 -15.88
C ASP A 296 5.25 -15.04 -14.86
N VAL A 297 4.27 -15.95 -14.80
CA VAL A 297 3.13 -15.87 -13.88
C VAL A 297 3.18 -17.06 -12.94
N LEU A 298 2.87 -16.83 -11.65
CA LEU A 298 2.77 -17.86 -10.61
C LEU A 298 1.47 -17.68 -9.83
N LEU A 299 0.61 -18.72 -9.82
CA LEU A 299 -0.70 -18.68 -9.16
C LEU A 299 -1.18 -20.09 -8.77
N PRO A 300 -2.16 -20.21 -7.85
CA PRO A 300 -2.73 -21.50 -7.46
C PRO A 300 -3.64 -22.07 -8.54
N VAL A 301 -3.68 -23.40 -8.62
CA VAL A 301 -4.59 -24.15 -9.49
C VAL A 301 -5.94 -24.38 -8.78
N LYS A 302 -7.06 -24.17 -9.46
CA LYS A 302 -8.39 -24.59 -8.97
C LYS A 302 -8.58 -26.10 -9.17
N LYS A 303 -9.18 -26.79 -8.17
CA LYS A 303 -9.38 -28.25 -8.21
C LYS A 303 -10.28 -28.73 -9.35
N ASN A 304 -11.08 -27.85 -9.93
CA ASN A 304 -11.98 -28.13 -11.05
C ASN A 304 -11.37 -27.89 -12.44
N MET A 305 -10.08 -27.57 -12.54
CA MET A 305 -9.39 -27.39 -13.82
C MET A 305 -8.80 -28.72 -14.31
N ASP A 306 -8.80 -28.94 -15.64
CA ASP A 306 -8.24 -30.15 -16.25
C ASP A 306 -6.76 -30.33 -15.89
N ILE A 307 -6.00 -29.25 -15.87
CA ILE A 307 -4.59 -29.26 -15.46
C ILE A 307 -4.36 -29.80 -14.04
N TRP A 308 -5.31 -29.62 -13.12
CA TRP A 308 -5.27 -30.22 -11.79
C TRP A 308 -5.33 -31.75 -11.90
N THR A 309 -6.32 -32.28 -12.61
CA THR A 309 -6.55 -33.73 -12.76
C THR A 309 -5.34 -34.40 -13.42
N ASP A 310 -4.83 -33.80 -14.49
CA ASP A 310 -3.72 -34.36 -15.24
C ASP A 310 -2.40 -34.32 -14.47
N ALA A 311 -2.11 -33.20 -13.79
CA ALA A 311 -0.92 -33.10 -12.97
C ALA A 311 -0.91 -34.13 -11.82
N TRP A 312 -2.05 -34.36 -11.16
CA TRP A 312 -2.19 -35.40 -10.14
C TRP A 312 -2.06 -36.82 -10.72
N ALA A 313 -2.57 -37.07 -11.95
CA ALA A 313 -2.37 -38.36 -12.62
C ALA A 313 -0.89 -38.61 -12.92
N LEU A 314 -0.19 -37.61 -13.44
CA LEU A 314 1.25 -37.69 -13.77
C LEU A 314 2.11 -37.86 -12.52
N SER A 315 1.72 -37.28 -11.40
CA SER A 315 2.47 -37.38 -10.12
C SER A 315 2.61 -38.79 -9.58
N LYS A 316 1.78 -39.74 -10.05
CA LYS A 316 1.91 -41.16 -9.66
C LYS A 316 3.22 -41.79 -10.13
N GLN A 317 3.83 -41.21 -11.17
CA GLN A 317 5.09 -41.68 -11.75
C GLN A 317 6.26 -40.76 -11.42
N ALA A 318 6.03 -39.63 -10.72
CA ALA A 318 7.05 -38.65 -10.39
C ALA A 318 7.48 -38.75 -8.91
N PRO A 319 8.73 -38.43 -8.57
CA PRO A 319 9.20 -38.47 -7.20
C PRO A 319 8.64 -37.32 -6.37
N TRP A 320 8.10 -37.61 -5.20
CA TRP A 320 7.75 -36.64 -4.18
C TRP A 320 8.97 -36.30 -3.31
N GLN A 321 9.20 -35.04 -3.05
CA GLN A 321 10.33 -34.55 -2.25
C GLN A 321 9.83 -33.90 -0.98
N PRO A 322 10.39 -34.22 0.20
CA PRO A 322 10.06 -33.50 1.42
C PRO A 322 10.55 -32.05 1.34
N TRP A 323 9.75 -31.16 1.88
CA TRP A 323 10.10 -29.75 2.00
C TRP A 323 9.92 -29.29 3.45
N SER A 324 10.86 -28.49 3.91
CA SER A 324 10.75 -27.78 5.20
C SER A 324 10.96 -26.30 4.95
N PRO A 325 10.22 -25.43 5.65
CA PRO A 325 10.43 -23.99 5.52
C PRO A 325 11.88 -23.64 5.85
N PRO A 326 12.46 -22.63 5.14
CA PRO A 326 13.77 -22.11 5.52
C PRO A 326 13.76 -21.73 7.01
N VAL A 327 14.84 -22.04 7.71
CA VAL A 327 14.98 -21.64 9.11
C VAL A 327 14.94 -20.12 9.16
N ALA A 328 13.90 -19.57 9.78
CA ALA A 328 13.79 -18.13 9.92
C ALA A 328 15.03 -17.59 10.65
N PRO A 329 15.67 -16.53 10.15
CA PRO A 329 16.77 -15.91 10.87
C PRO A 329 16.31 -15.56 12.29
N PRO A 330 17.20 -15.67 13.29
CA PRO A 330 16.85 -15.35 14.66
C PRO A 330 16.28 -13.92 14.70
N LYS A 331 15.09 -13.77 15.29
CA LYS A 331 14.47 -12.45 15.40
C LYS A 331 15.45 -11.50 16.05
N ALA A 332 15.70 -10.37 15.42
CA ALA A 332 16.53 -9.33 16.03
C ALA A 332 16.04 -9.04 17.46
N PRO A 333 16.95 -8.86 18.42
CA PRO A 333 16.55 -8.56 19.78
C PRO A 333 15.65 -7.32 19.77
N PRO A 334 14.60 -7.32 20.59
CA PRO A 334 13.64 -6.22 20.58
C PRO A 334 14.37 -4.91 20.91
N SER A 335 14.15 -3.88 20.11
CA SER A 335 14.75 -2.56 20.29
C SER A 335 14.52 -2.05 21.73
N ASN A 336 15.57 -1.60 22.39
CA ASN A 336 15.52 -0.99 23.70
C ASN A 336 15.27 0.53 23.67
N ARG A 337 14.96 1.09 22.50
CA ARG A 337 14.57 2.51 22.40
C ARG A 337 13.30 2.75 23.21
N PRO A 338 13.20 3.86 23.96
CA PRO A 338 12.04 4.16 24.81
C PRO A 338 10.69 4.06 24.08
N GLU A 339 10.64 4.52 22.83
CA GLU A 339 9.44 4.46 21.99
C GLU A 339 9.01 3.02 21.64
N ALA A 340 9.98 2.14 21.41
CA ALA A 340 9.71 0.72 21.13
C ALA A 340 9.23 -0.02 22.39
N ILE A 341 9.71 0.39 23.56
CA ILE A 341 9.25 -0.13 24.86
C ILE A 341 7.80 0.31 25.10
N ILE A 342 7.50 1.60 24.90
CA ILE A 342 6.14 2.15 25.07
C ILE A 342 5.18 1.49 24.09
N ARG A 343 5.53 1.33 22.82
CA ARG A 343 4.69 0.62 21.83
C ARG A 343 4.42 -0.83 22.24
N ARG A 344 5.42 -1.53 22.75
CA ARG A 344 5.25 -2.93 23.21
C ARG A 344 4.30 -3.01 24.41
N GLU A 345 4.41 -2.10 25.36
CA GLU A 345 3.54 -2.08 26.53
C GLU A 345 2.11 -1.70 26.18
N LEU A 346 1.90 -0.69 25.31
CA LEU A 346 0.58 -0.35 24.78
C LEU A 346 -0.06 -1.51 24.01
N LYS A 347 0.73 -2.23 23.19
CA LYS A 347 0.26 -3.41 22.48
C LYS A 347 -0.12 -4.52 23.45
N ARG A 348 0.69 -4.74 24.49
CA ARG A 348 0.43 -5.73 25.55
C ARG A 348 -0.86 -5.41 26.31
N GLN A 349 -1.07 -4.14 26.69
CA GLN A 349 -2.28 -3.71 27.38
C GLN A 349 -3.52 -3.85 26.50
N LYS A 350 -3.44 -3.46 25.22
CA LYS A 350 -4.54 -3.68 24.24
C LYS A 350 -4.84 -5.18 24.07
N THR A 351 -3.82 -6.02 24.01
CA THR A 351 -4.00 -7.49 23.90
C THR A 351 -4.61 -8.07 25.15
N LEU A 352 -4.19 -7.61 26.34
CA LEU A 352 -4.76 -8.05 27.63
C LEU A 352 -6.23 -7.61 27.75
N ALA A 353 -6.55 -6.37 27.38
CA ALA A 353 -7.93 -5.87 27.36
C ALA A 353 -8.82 -6.63 26.36
N ALA A 354 -8.28 -6.91 25.17
CA ALA A 354 -8.99 -7.70 24.15
C ALA A 354 -9.16 -9.18 24.55
N ASN A 355 -8.22 -9.76 25.28
CA ASN A 355 -8.30 -11.15 25.76
C ASN A 355 -9.21 -11.28 26.99
N ALA A 356 -9.34 -10.25 27.83
CA ALA A 356 -10.26 -10.23 28.96
C ALA A 356 -11.74 -10.24 28.53
N ALA A 357 -12.02 -9.87 27.29
CA ALA A 357 -13.36 -9.81 26.70
C ALA A 357 -13.70 -11.02 25.80
N LYS A 358 -12.81 -12.01 25.65
CA LYS A 358 -12.98 -13.13 24.70
C LYS A 358 -13.28 -14.44 25.41
N GLU A 359 -14.21 -15.21 24.81
CA GLU A 359 -14.37 -16.64 25.00
C GLU A 359 -13.04 -17.40 24.83
N PRO A 360 -12.91 -18.61 25.39
CA PRO A 360 -11.66 -19.38 25.32
C PRO A 360 -11.12 -19.45 23.89
N PRO A 361 -9.79 -19.41 23.73
CA PRO A 361 -9.19 -19.40 22.38
C PRO A 361 -9.67 -20.62 21.59
N PRO A 362 -9.92 -20.47 20.29
CA PRO A 362 -10.25 -21.61 19.44
C PRO A 362 -9.15 -22.67 19.57
N PRO A 363 -9.49 -23.95 19.39
CA PRO A 363 -8.51 -25.04 19.45
C PRO A 363 -7.30 -24.70 18.56
N PRO A 364 -6.08 -25.09 18.97
CA PRO A 364 -4.89 -24.78 18.19
C PRO A 364 -5.08 -25.26 16.75
N LYS A 365 -4.76 -24.38 15.79
CA LYS A 365 -4.76 -24.74 14.37
C LYS A 365 -3.99 -26.04 14.21
N GLU A 366 -4.52 -26.96 13.41
CA GLU A 366 -3.92 -28.24 13.08
C GLU A 366 -2.41 -28.06 12.84
N THR A 367 -1.60 -28.81 13.58
CA THR A 367 -0.14 -28.65 13.48
C THR A 367 0.34 -29.32 12.21
N LEU A 368 0.89 -28.56 11.28
CA LEU A 368 1.52 -29.07 10.05
C LEU A 368 2.79 -29.84 10.44
N LEU A 369 2.87 -31.12 10.08
CA LEU A 369 3.99 -31.99 10.37
C LEU A 369 5.03 -31.99 9.25
N ARG A 370 4.58 -32.13 8.00
CA ARG A 370 5.45 -32.16 6.81
C ARG A 370 4.72 -31.70 5.58
N THR A 371 5.49 -31.16 4.64
CA THR A 371 5.03 -30.85 3.28
C THR A 371 5.85 -31.68 2.29
N GLU A 372 5.19 -32.20 1.27
CA GLU A 372 5.83 -32.92 0.17
C GLU A 372 5.53 -32.16 -1.13
N LEU A 373 6.53 -32.05 -2.01
CA LEU A 373 6.48 -31.36 -3.29
C LEU A 373 6.67 -32.35 -4.43
N CYS A 374 5.88 -32.20 -5.49
CA CYS A 374 6.05 -32.96 -6.73
C CYS A 374 5.96 -32.04 -7.95
N PRO A 375 7.05 -31.80 -8.68
CA PRO A 375 7.06 -31.00 -9.90
C PRO A 375 6.53 -31.80 -11.08
N VAL A 376 5.59 -31.21 -11.85
CA VAL A 376 5.09 -31.73 -13.12
C VAL A 376 5.29 -30.66 -14.18
N LYS A 377 6.10 -30.93 -15.19
CA LYS A 377 6.48 -29.92 -16.19
C LYS A 377 5.68 -30.07 -17.48
N GLY A 378 5.48 -28.93 -18.16
CA GLY A 378 4.97 -28.88 -19.52
C GLY A 378 3.51 -29.30 -19.67
N CYS A 379 2.66 -29.07 -18.68
CA CYS A 379 1.22 -29.36 -18.77
C CYS A 379 0.53 -28.45 -19.79
N THR A 380 -0.24 -29.05 -20.72
CA THR A 380 -0.96 -28.34 -21.79
C THR A 380 -2.47 -28.57 -21.73
N SER A 381 -2.97 -29.30 -20.75
CA SER A 381 -4.39 -29.65 -20.62
C SER A 381 -5.32 -28.47 -20.31
N TRP A 382 -4.77 -27.35 -19.85
CA TRP A 382 -5.54 -26.11 -19.73
C TRP A 382 -5.55 -25.36 -21.08
N THR A 383 -6.55 -25.65 -21.89
CA THR A 383 -6.65 -25.19 -23.30
C THR A 383 -6.83 -23.70 -23.48
N GLU A 384 -7.31 -22.96 -22.45
CA GLU A 384 -7.43 -21.51 -22.47
C GLU A 384 -6.06 -20.82 -22.45
N CYS A 385 -5.03 -21.45 -21.86
CA CYS A 385 -3.67 -20.97 -21.86
C CYS A 385 -2.86 -21.65 -22.96
N ARG A 386 -2.31 -20.87 -23.88
CA ARG A 386 -1.56 -21.38 -25.05
C ARG A 386 -0.10 -21.67 -24.77
N VAL A 387 0.41 -21.36 -23.57
CA VAL A 387 1.76 -21.68 -23.14
C VAL A 387 1.74 -22.88 -22.20
N PRO A 388 2.70 -23.80 -22.29
CA PRO A 388 2.80 -24.90 -21.35
C PRO A 388 3.02 -24.38 -19.92
N MET A 389 2.31 -24.97 -18.96
CA MET A 389 2.42 -24.63 -17.56
C MET A 389 3.26 -25.67 -16.82
N ASN A 390 4.14 -25.22 -15.94
CA ASN A 390 4.78 -26.06 -14.98
C ASN A 390 3.96 -26.06 -13.68
N VAL A 391 3.62 -27.23 -13.18
CA VAL A 391 2.78 -27.39 -11.99
C VAL A 391 3.62 -27.92 -10.84
N LEU A 392 3.51 -27.30 -9.67
CA LEU A 392 4.02 -27.82 -8.43
C LEU A 392 2.86 -28.33 -7.59
N LEU A 393 2.79 -29.63 -7.38
CA LEU A 393 1.82 -30.26 -6.49
C LEU A 393 2.36 -30.25 -5.06
N LEU A 394 1.48 -29.95 -4.11
CA LEU A 394 1.79 -29.88 -2.69
C LEU A 394 0.86 -30.79 -1.90
N ARG A 395 1.46 -31.55 -0.97
CA ARG A 395 0.75 -32.41 -0.04
C ARG A 395 1.20 -32.04 1.38
N GLU A 396 0.26 -31.59 2.18
CA GLU A 396 0.50 -31.16 3.56
C GLU A 396 -0.13 -32.17 4.53
N HIS A 397 0.66 -32.66 5.47
CA HIS A 397 0.25 -33.64 6.47
C HIS A 397 0.18 -32.98 7.84
N TYR A 398 -0.94 -33.16 8.51
CA TYR A 398 -1.23 -32.56 9.81
C TYR A 398 -1.21 -33.60 10.94
N ALA A 399 -1.03 -33.12 12.19
CA ALA A 399 -0.89 -33.98 13.38
C ALA A 399 -2.14 -34.81 13.72
N ASP A 400 -3.31 -34.34 13.29
CA ASP A 400 -4.59 -35.05 13.44
C ASP A 400 -4.82 -36.14 12.40
N GLY A 401 -3.86 -36.36 11.48
CA GLY A 401 -3.97 -37.28 10.36
C GLY A 401 -4.63 -36.71 9.10
N HIS A 402 -5.11 -35.46 9.16
CA HIS A 402 -5.62 -34.76 7.98
C HIS A 402 -4.53 -34.53 6.95
N GLN A 403 -4.91 -34.57 5.69
CA GLN A 403 -4.02 -34.28 4.56
C GLN A 403 -4.69 -33.29 3.61
N ASP A 404 -4.03 -32.17 3.40
CA ASP A 404 -4.46 -31.19 2.39
C ASP A 404 -3.64 -31.31 1.11
N GLN A 405 -4.29 -31.06 -0.02
CA GLN A 405 -3.72 -31.15 -1.37
C GLN A 405 -4.06 -29.89 -2.13
N TRP A 406 -3.03 -29.23 -2.61
CA TRP A 406 -3.15 -28.05 -3.45
C TRP A 406 -2.03 -27.98 -4.49
N ALA A 407 -2.10 -27.06 -5.42
CA ALA A 407 -1.12 -26.93 -6.48
C ALA A 407 -0.89 -25.49 -6.86
N LEU A 408 0.33 -25.21 -7.29
CA LEU A 408 0.74 -23.97 -7.96
C LEU A 408 1.01 -24.26 -9.42
N MET A 409 0.69 -23.32 -10.30
CA MET A 409 1.09 -23.34 -11.70
C MET A 409 1.88 -22.09 -12.06
N THR A 410 2.87 -22.24 -12.94
CA THR A 410 3.70 -21.14 -13.39
C THR A 410 4.14 -21.35 -14.85
N THR A 411 4.35 -20.25 -15.55
CA THR A 411 4.98 -20.25 -16.89
C THR A 411 6.51 -20.25 -16.81
N ALA A 412 7.08 -20.02 -15.60
CA ALA A 412 8.52 -20.11 -15.38
C ALA A 412 9.01 -21.55 -15.37
N ASP A 413 10.20 -21.81 -15.91
CA ASP A 413 10.90 -23.04 -15.61
C ASP A 413 11.60 -22.95 -14.25
N PHE A 414 11.63 -24.07 -13.53
CA PHE A 414 12.32 -24.18 -12.25
C PHE A 414 13.01 -25.55 -12.12
N ALA A 415 14.25 -25.52 -11.66
CA ALA A 415 15.02 -26.74 -11.36
C ALA A 415 14.74 -27.22 -9.92
N ASP A 416 14.58 -26.28 -9.00
CA ASP A 416 14.29 -26.54 -7.59
C ASP A 416 12.78 -26.45 -7.34
N PRO A 417 12.12 -27.55 -6.93
CA PRO A 417 10.69 -27.56 -6.58
C PRO A 417 10.31 -26.65 -5.41
N ALA A 418 11.24 -26.30 -4.53
CA ALA A 418 10.97 -25.39 -3.41
C ALA A 418 10.70 -23.96 -3.89
N ARG A 419 11.37 -23.53 -4.96
CA ARG A 419 11.34 -22.15 -5.45
C ARG A 419 9.93 -21.59 -5.75
N PRO A 420 9.05 -22.26 -6.49
CA PRO A 420 7.70 -21.73 -6.72
C PRO A 420 6.89 -21.60 -5.42
N LYS A 421 7.04 -22.53 -4.46
CA LYS A 421 6.39 -22.45 -3.15
C LYS A 421 6.88 -21.24 -2.36
N GLU A 422 8.18 -21.04 -2.26
CA GLU A 422 8.80 -19.93 -1.55
C GLU A 422 8.42 -18.60 -2.18
N GLN A 423 8.44 -18.51 -3.52
CA GLN A 423 7.99 -17.33 -4.24
C GLN A 423 6.50 -17.04 -3.98
N TYR A 424 5.65 -18.06 -3.99
CA TYR A 424 4.22 -17.86 -3.73
C TYR A 424 3.93 -17.39 -2.30
N GLN A 425 4.76 -17.74 -1.32
CA GLN A 425 4.63 -17.24 0.05
C GLN A 425 4.77 -15.70 0.12
N LEU A 426 5.48 -15.08 -0.84
CA LEU A 426 5.60 -13.64 -0.94
C LEU A 426 4.25 -12.96 -1.20
N ARG A 427 3.23 -13.69 -1.70
CA ARG A 427 1.88 -13.14 -1.91
C ARG A 427 1.27 -12.56 -0.63
N ALA A 428 1.53 -13.18 0.52
CA ALA A 428 1.05 -12.67 1.81
C ALA A 428 1.53 -11.23 2.10
N THR A 429 2.59 -10.80 1.45
CA THR A 429 3.15 -9.45 1.62
C THR A 429 2.18 -8.36 1.19
N ILE A 430 1.46 -8.52 0.07
CA ILE A 430 0.52 -7.50 -0.41
C ILE A 430 -0.70 -7.41 0.52
N GLU A 431 -1.19 -8.53 1.04
CA GLU A 431 -2.28 -8.56 2.02
C GLU A 431 -1.88 -7.81 3.29
N GLU A 432 -0.66 -8.04 3.78
CA GLU A 432 -0.12 -7.33 4.93
C GLU A 432 0.04 -5.83 4.65
N ARG A 433 0.44 -5.43 3.42
CA ARG A 433 0.51 -4.01 3.03
C ARG A 433 -0.87 -3.38 2.97
N HIS A 434 -1.86 -4.05 2.38
CA HIS A 434 -3.24 -3.58 2.40
C HIS A 434 -3.77 -3.41 3.84
N ARG A 435 -3.47 -4.36 4.73
CA ARG A 435 -3.82 -4.26 6.14
C ARG A 435 -3.15 -3.07 6.82
N ILE A 436 -1.87 -2.84 6.57
CA ILE A 436 -1.12 -1.70 7.10
C ILE A 436 -1.72 -0.38 6.61
N LEU A 437 -2.01 -0.26 5.32
CA LEU A 437 -2.60 0.95 4.76
C LEU A 437 -4.00 1.24 5.33
N LYS A 438 -4.83 0.21 5.53
CA LYS A 438 -6.16 0.37 6.14
C LYS A 438 -6.11 0.71 7.63
N CYS A 439 -5.17 0.10 8.40
CA CYS A 439 -5.09 0.25 9.84
C CYS A 439 -4.26 1.45 10.31
N PHE A 440 -3.31 1.92 9.49
CA PHE A 440 -2.33 2.92 9.90
C PHE A 440 -2.20 4.11 8.95
N TYR A 441 -2.81 4.08 7.77
CA TYR A 441 -2.83 5.18 6.80
C TYR A 441 -4.26 5.62 6.45
N ASP A 442 -5.24 5.13 7.20
CA ASP A 442 -6.66 5.45 7.06
C ASP A 442 -7.17 5.35 5.60
N LEU A 443 -6.69 4.29 4.88
CA LEU A 443 -6.98 4.10 3.47
C LEU A 443 -8.47 4.06 3.15
N SER A 444 -9.30 3.59 4.10
CA SER A 444 -10.76 3.49 3.94
C SER A 444 -11.53 4.61 4.65
N ASP A 445 -10.84 5.56 5.32
CA ASP A 445 -11.49 6.71 5.96
C ASP A 445 -11.58 7.88 4.97
N PHE A 446 -12.72 7.96 4.27
CA PHE A 446 -12.95 8.96 3.24
C PHE A 446 -13.74 10.15 3.77
N HIS A 447 -13.15 11.34 3.76
CA HIS A 447 -13.79 12.60 4.11
C HIS A 447 -14.55 13.26 2.94
N SER A 448 -14.65 12.58 1.80
CA SER A 448 -15.41 13.00 0.62
C SER A 448 -16.22 11.84 0.06
N ARG A 449 -17.32 12.18 -0.62
CA ARG A 449 -18.16 11.22 -1.35
C ARG A 449 -17.91 11.25 -2.86
N SER A 450 -17.11 12.22 -3.33
CA SER A 450 -16.74 12.33 -4.74
C SER A 450 -15.68 11.29 -5.11
N LEU A 451 -15.92 10.52 -6.17
CA LEU A 451 -15.00 9.52 -6.68
C LEU A 451 -13.63 10.14 -7.03
N ASN A 452 -13.62 11.38 -7.54
CA ASN A 452 -12.36 12.08 -7.84
C ASN A 452 -11.48 12.24 -6.60
N VAL A 453 -12.08 12.69 -5.48
CA VAL A 453 -11.34 12.90 -4.22
C VAL A 453 -10.95 11.57 -3.57
N ILE A 454 -11.83 10.58 -3.62
CA ILE A 454 -11.56 9.22 -3.11
C ILE A 454 -10.37 8.62 -3.85
N THR A 455 -10.38 8.67 -5.19
CA THR A 455 -9.28 8.16 -6.01
C THR A 455 -7.98 8.92 -5.74
N ALA A 456 -8.04 10.25 -5.65
CA ALA A 456 -6.86 11.06 -5.31
C ALA A 456 -6.31 10.70 -3.92
N GLN A 457 -7.17 10.50 -2.93
CA GLN A 457 -6.75 10.07 -1.58
C GLN A 457 -5.99 8.74 -1.64
N VAL A 458 -6.52 7.74 -2.35
CA VAL A 458 -5.85 6.45 -2.53
C VAL A 458 -4.50 6.65 -3.22
N VAL A 459 -4.46 7.42 -4.32
CA VAL A 459 -3.23 7.74 -5.06
C VAL A 459 -2.18 8.35 -4.14
N PHE A 460 -2.52 9.39 -3.37
CA PHE A 460 -1.56 10.07 -2.50
C PHE A 460 -1.14 9.21 -1.29
N ILE A 461 -2.00 8.33 -0.78
CA ILE A 461 -1.62 7.37 0.27
C ILE A 461 -0.58 6.38 -0.28
N LEU A 462 -0.84 5.75 -1.43
CA LEU A 462 0.08 4.79 -2.02
C LEU A 462 1.40 5.45 -2.46
N LEU A 463 1.32 6.68 -2.99
CA LEU A 463 2.49 7.47 -3.36
C LEU A 463 3.33 7.82 -2.12
N SER A 464 2.71 8.36 -1.07
CA SER A 464 3.39 8.69 0.18
C SER A 464 4.05 7.47 0.81
N TYR A 465 3.32 6.34 0.88
CA TYR A 465 3.85 5.07 1.36
C TYR A 465 5.07 4.62 0.54
N THR A 466 4.98 4.65 -0.79
CA THR A 466 6.07 4.24 -1.69
C THR A 466 7.31 5.12 -1.54
N LEU A 467 7.13 6.44 -1.50
CA LEU A 467 8.25 7.38 -1.31
C LEU A 467 8.90 7.22 0.08
N ARG A 468 8.11 6.92 1.12
CA ARG A 468 8.65 6.62 2.46
C ARG A 468 9.45 5.31 2.46
N GLN A 469 8.97 4.27 1.76
CA GLN A 469 9.73 3.02 1.59
C GLN A 469 11.06 3.26 0.87
N TRP A 470 11.06 4.11 -0.16
CA TRP A 470 12.26 4.50 -0.88
C TRP A 470 13.24 5.28 0.02
N GLN A 471 12.79 6.23 0.81
CA GLN A 471 13.63 6.94 1.79
C GLN A 471 14.28 5.96 2.76
N LEU A 472 13.51 5.05 3.36
CA LEU A 472 14.02 4.04 4.29
C LEU A 472 15.03 3.09 3.64
N TRP A 473 14.83 2.78 2.36
CA TRP A 473 15.79 1.98 1.61
C TRP A 473 17.09 2.76 1.37
N ARG A 474 17.02 4.03 1.00
CA ARG A 474 18.21 4.89 0.81
C ARG A 474 19.02 5.00 2.09
N LEU A 475 18.39 5.27 3.21
CA LEU A 475 19.07 5.35 4.51
C LEU A 475 19.81 4.05 4.87
N ARG A 476 19.21 2.89 4.60
CA ARG A 476 19.88 1.60 4.83
C ARG A 476 21.10 1.40 3.93
N GLN A 477 21.02 1.81 2.67
CA GLN A 477 22.19 1.73 1.76
C GLN A 477 23.33 2.65 2.24
N GLU A 478 23.03 3.81 2.74
CA GLU A 478 24.04 4.73 3.30
C GLU A 478 24.68 4.16 4.58
N GLU A 479 23.90 3.53 5.45
CA GLU A 479 24.40 2.83 6.65
C GLU A 479 25.31 1.63 6.27
N GLU A 480 24.93 0.84 5.29
CA GLU A 480 25.73 -0.30 4.79
C GLU A 480 27.06 0.15 4.14
N LEU A 481 27.08 1.32 3.50
CA LEU A 481 28.30 1.87 2.89
C LEU A 481 29.23 2.55 3.92
N ALA A 482 28.69 2.96 5.06
CA ALA A 482 29.44 3.64 6.11
C ALA A 482 30.06 2.68 7.16
N GLY A 483 29.63 1.40 7.20
CA GLY A 483 30.09 0.37 8.14
C GLY A 483 31.03 -0.61 7.51
#